data_20820f4ff74b953c5f8508ecb50efe7c
#
_entry.id   20820f4ff74b953c5f8508ecb50efe7c
#
_cell.length_a   1.000
_cell.length_b   1.000
_cell.length_c   1.000
_cell.angle_alpha   90.00
_cell.angle_beta   90.00
_cell.angle_gamma   90.00
#
_symmetry.space_group_name_H-M   'P 1'
#
loop_
_entity.id
_entity.type
_entity.pdbx_description
1 polymer ?
#
loop_
_entity_poly.entity_id
_entity_poly.type
_entity_poly.pdbx_seq_one_letter_code
_entity_poly.pdbx_strand_id
1 'polypeptide(L)'
;PFQSDHAGEAYGGNGRNIVAFVKGNTKERPLGFAAHMDQIEPCRNVNPVINGNIISTDKTTTLGGDDKAGISAIMEAVEDIIESGVPHRDSRIQSTGNGSD
;
A
#
# COMPACT_ATOMS: atom_id res chain seq x y z
N PRO A 1 3.23 0.32 15.21
CA PRO A 1 3.48 1.75 15.14
C PRO A 1 3.74 2.22 13.71
N PHE A 2 3.30 3.40 13.40
CA PHE A 2 3.52 3.98 12.08
C PHE A 2 3.78 5.48 12.20
N GLN A 3 4.36 6.04 11.15
CA GLN A 3 4.61 7.46 11.00
C GLN A 3 4.05 7.94 9.66
N SER A 4 3.62 9.18 9.62
CA SER A 4 3.20 9.81 8.38
C SER A 4 3.84 11.19 8.27
N ASP A 5 3.89 11.71 7.05
CA ASP A 5 4.42 13.04 6.79
C ASP A 5 3.34 13.93 6.17
N HIS A 6 3.74 15.10 5.69
CA HIS A 6 2.83 16.06 5.06
C HIS A 6 3.26 16.37 3.63
N ALA A 7 3.73 15.34 2.91
CA ALA A 7 4.31 15.53 1.58
C ALA A 7 3.35 16.20 0.59
N GLY A 8 2.05 15.92 0.70
CA GLY A 8 1.06 16.49 -0.20
C GLY A 8 0.88 18.00 -0.07
N GLU A 9 1.29 18.60 1.05
CA GLU A 9 1.16 20.03 1.25
C GLU A 9 1.95 20.85 0.23
N ALA A 10 3.08 20.32 -0.24
CA ALA A 10 3.90 20.97 -1.27
C ALA A 10 3.15 21.14 -2.60
N TYR A 11 2.09 20.38 -2.82
CA TYR A 11 1.30 20.38 -4.05
C TYR A 11 -0.14 20.87 -3.81
N GLY A 12 -0.39 21.48 -2.65
CA GLY A 12 -1.72 21.97 -2.31
C GLY A 12 -2.70 20.89 -1.89
N GLY A 13 -2.22 19.66 -1.62
CA GLY A 13 -3.04 18.54 -1.19
C GLY A 13 -2.84 18.19 0.27
N ASN A 14 -3.50 17.12 0.69
CA ASN A 14 -3.37 16.59 2.05
C ASN A 14 -2.86 15.15 2.07
N GLY A 15 -2.30 14.68 0.95
CA GLY A 15 -1.73 13.35 0.87
C GLY A 15 -0.50 13.21 1.76
N ARG A 16 -0.22 11.99 2.18
CA ARG A 16 0.86 11.67 3.10
C ARG A 16 1.57 10.40 2.70
N ASN A 17 2.84 10.32 3.07
CA ASN A 17 3.55 9.06 3.03
C ASN A 17 3.42 8.39 4.40
N ILE A 18 3.33 7.09 4.40
CA ILE A 18 3.18 6.31 5.63
C ILE A 18 4.36 5.35 5.74
N VAL A 19 4.97 5.31 6.92
CA VAL A 19 6.01 4.34 7.25
C VAL A 19 5.56 3.57 8.49
N ALA A 20 5.46 2.26 8.36
CA ALA A 20 5.07 1.38 9.45
C ALA A 20 6.24 0.45 9.78
N PHE A 21 6.34 0.10 11.05
CA PHE A 21 7.38 -0.80 11.54
C PHE A 21 6.74 -2.04 12.15
N VAL A 22 7.24 -3.19 11.76
CA VAL A 22 6.83 -4.48 12.31
C VAL A 22 8.05 -5.05 13.02
N LYS A 23 7.99 -5.16 14.34
CA LYS A 23 9.09 -5.69 15.12
C LYS A 23 9.22 -7.19 14.89
N GLY A 24 10.42 -7.63 14.60
CA GLY A 24 10.74 -9.03 14.44
C GLY A 24 11.18 -9.70 15.73
N ASN A 25 11.43 -10.97 15.63
CA ASN A 25 11.91 -11.79 16.75
C ASN A 25 13.21 -12.51 16.42
N THR A 26 13.90 -12.10 15.38
CA THR A 26 15.22 -12.59 15.03
C THR A 26 16.21 -11.42 14.98
N LYS A 27 17.51 -11.74 14.95
CA LYS A 27 18.57 -10.73 14.91
C LYS A 27 19.07 -10.43 13.50
N GLU A 28 18.36 -10.88 12.49
CA GLU A 28 18.75 -10.65 11.11
C GLU A 28 18.49 -9.19 10.70
N ARG A 29 19.10 -8.80 9.58
CA ARG A 29 18.92 -7.45 9.06
C ARG A 29 17.45 -7.17 8.78
N PRO A 30 16.96 -5.95 9.06
CA PRO A 30 15.59 -5.59 8.71
C PRO A 30 15.32 -5.67 7.22
N LEU A 31 14.08 -5.97 6.87
CA LEU A 31 13.59 -5.94 5.51
C LEU A 31 12.79 -4.66 5.26
N GLY A 32 12.87 -4.13 4.04
CA GLY A 32 12.06 -3.02 3.61
C GLY A 32 11.08 -3.43 2.54
N PHE A 33 9.85 -2.96 2.63
CA PHE A 33 8.82 -3.12 1.62
C PHE A 33 8.24 -1.76 1.30
N ALA A 34 7.93 -1.54 0.03
CA ALA A 34 7.36 -0.27 -0.40
C ALA A 34 6.27 -0.50 -1.45
N ALA A 35 5.21 0.28 -1.36
CA ALA A 35 4.15 0.32 -2.35
C ALA A 35 3.51 1.70 -2.31
N HIS A 36 3.15 2.25 -3.46
CA HIS A 36 2.49 3.55 -3.48
C HIS A 36 0.99 3.42 -3.27
N MET A 37 0.39 4.47 -2.73
CA MET A 37 -1.04 4.51 -2.41
C MET A 37 -1.85 5.32 -3.42
N ASP A 38 -1.22 6.22 -4.12
CA ASP A 38 -1.88 7.08 -5.09
C ASP A 38 -2.29 6.29 -6.34
N GLN A 39 -3.20 6.86 -7.10
CA GLN A 39 -3.72 6.25 -8.31
C GLN A 39 -3.41 7.10 -9.53
N ILE A 40 -3.48 6.46 -10.70
CA ILE A 40 -3.31 7.12 -11.99
C ILE A 40 -4.66 7.64 -12.45
N GLU A 41 -4.71 8.86 -12.94
CA GLU A 41 -5.92 9.42 -13.54
C GLU A 41 -6.27 8.73 -14.88
N PRO A 42 -7.55 8.55 -15.20
CA PRO A 42 -8.72 8.90 -14.42
C PRO A 42 -9.07 7.84 -13.37
N CYS A 43 -9.38 8.27 -12.16
CA CYS A 43 -9.61 7.35 -11.05
C CYS A 43 -10.79 7.72 -10.14
N ARG A 44 -11.68 8.58 -10.61
CA ARG A 44 -12.87 9.00 -9.85
C ARG A 44 -14.10 8.24 -10.30
N ASN A 45 -14.97 7.93 -9.35
CA ASN A 45 -16.21 7.21 -9.61
C ASN A 45 -15.95 5.87 -10.29
N VAL A 46 -15.00 5.12 -9.75
CA VAL A 46 -14.62 3.81 -10.27
C VAL A 46 -15.80 2.86 -10.16
N ASN A 47 -16.15 2.22 -11.27
CA ASN A 47 -17.22 1.24 -11.34
C ASN A 47 -16.62 -0.15 -11.62
N PRO A 48 -16.42 -0.97 -10.59
CA PRO A 48 -15.83 -2.29 -10.80
C PRO A 48 -16.81 -3.22 -11.52
N VAL A 49 -16.27 -4.00 -12.43
CA VAL A 49 -17.03 -4.98 -13.22
C VAL A 49 -16.43 -6.36 -13.00
N ILE A 50 -17.26 -7.30 -12.58
CA ILE A 50 -16.83 -8.68 -12.36
C ILE A 50 -17.35 -9.54 -13.51
N ASN A 51 -16.42 -10.21 -14.19
CA ASN A 51 -16.76 -11.11 -15.29
C ASN A 51 -15.99 -12.41 -15.12
N GLY A 52 -16.66 -13.41 -14.56
CA GLY A 52 -16.03 -14.68 -14.24
C GLY A 52 -14.94 -14.48 -13.17
N ASN A 53 -13.69 -14.73 -13.52
CA ASN A 53 -12.55 -14.59 -12.62
C ASN A 53 -11.82 -13.26 -12.80
N ILE A 54 -12.37 -12.34 -13.57
CA ILE A 54 -11.74 -11.08 -13.89
C ILE A 54 -12.50 -9.94 -13.25
N ILE A 55 -11.80 -9.09 -12.52
CA ILE A 55 -12.33 -7.84 -11.99
C ILE A 55 -11.69 -6.70 -12.77
N SER A 56 -12.51 -5.88 -13.41
CA SER A 56 -12.05 -4.76 -14.24
C SER A 56 -12.92 -3.54 -13.97
N THR A 57 -12.83 -2.55 -14.85
CA THR A 57 -13.69 -1.36 -14.76
C THR A 57 -14.61 -1.28 -15.97
N ASP A 58 -15.47 -0.28 -15.96
CA ASP A 58 -16.31 0.06 -17.11
C ASP A 58 -15.51 0.76 -18.22
N LYS A 59 -14.19 0.82 -18.10
CA LYS A 59 -13.25 1.43 -19.04
C LYS A 59 -13.24 2.95 -19.03
N THR A 60 -13.96 3.58 -18.13
CA THR A 60 -13.90 5.05 -17.96
C THR A 60 -12.82 5.47 -16.98
N THR A 61 -12.34 4.54 -16.15
CA THR A 61 -11.30 4.80 -15.14
C THR A 61 -10.34 3.64 -15.03
N THR A 62 -9.25 3.87 -14.29
CA THR A 62 -8.40 2.79 -13.79
C THR A 62 -9.12 2.08 -12.63
N LEU A 63 -8.68 0.88 -12.31
CA LEU A 63 -9.26 0.08 -11.21
C LEU A 63 -8.55 0.34 -9.87
N GLY A 64 -7.33 0.82 -9.91
CA GLY A 64 -6.53 1.05 -8.71
C GLY A 64 -5.63 -0.13 -8.34
N GLY A 65 -5.54 -1.14 -9.19
CA GLY A 65 -4.65 -2.26 -8.93
C GLY A 65 -3.17 -1.89 -8.84
N ASP A 66 -2.81 -0.80 -9.45
CA ASP A 66 -1.48 -0.22 -9.42
C ASP A 66 -1.48 0.95 -8.41
N ASP A 67 -1.03 0.83 -7.19
CA ASP A 67 -0.44 -0.40 -6.67
C ASP A 67 -1.18 -0.92 -5.42
N LYS A 68 -2.49 -0.92 -5.42
CA LYS A 68 -3.27 -1.49 -4.31
C LYS A 68 -3.03 -2.99 -4.18
N ALA A 69 -2.67 -3.65 -5.29
CA ALA A 69 -2.30 -5.06 -5.25
C ALA A 69 -1.04 -5.27 -4.41
N GLY A 70 -0.03 -4.41 -4.57
CA GLY A 70 1.18 -4.46 -3.76
C GLY A 70 0.90 -4.18 -2.28
N ILE A 71 0.09 -3.16 -1.99
CA ILE A 71 -0.32 -2.84 -0.63
C ILE A 71 -1.05 -4.02 0.02
N SER A 72 -1.98 -4.62 -0.69
CA SER A 72 -2.77 -5.75 -0.18
C SER A 72 -1.88 -6.95 0.10
N ALA A 73 -0.91 -7.24 -0.77
CA ALA A 73 0.02 -8.34 -0.57
C ALA A 73 0.88 -8.13 0.66
N ILE A 74 1.38 -6.91 0.88
CA ILE A 74 2.19 -6.58 2.06
C ILE A 74 1.36 -6.73 3.33
N MET A 75 0.15 -6.18 3.36
CA MET A 75 -0.72 -6.24 4.53
C MET A 75 -1.10 -7.67 4.87
N GLU A 76 -1.42 -8.49 3.88
CA GLU A 76 -1.77 -9.89 4.07
C GLU A 76 -0.57 -10.70 4.60
N ALA A 77 0.61 -10.47 4.06
CA ALA A 77 1.82 -11.15 4.50
C ALA A 77 2.15 -10.80 5.94
N VAL A 78 2.06 -9.52 6.32
CA VAL A 78 2.33 -9.07 7.68
C VAL A 78 1.33 -9.67 8.66
N GLU A 79 0.06 -9.66 8.31
CA GLU A 79 -1.00 -10.24 9.15
C GLU A 79 -0.75 -11.73 9.38
N ASP A 80 -0.43 -12.45 8.32
CA ASP A 80 -0.16 -13.89 8.41
C ASP A 80 1.03 -14.20 9.31
N ILE A 81 2.11 -13.43 9.19
CA ILE A 81 3.31 -13.59 10.00
C ILE A 81 3.01 -13.33 11.47
N ILE A 82 2.28 -12.28 11.77
CA ILE A 82 1.92 -11.93 13.15
C ILE A 82 1.03 -13.01 13.77
N GLU A 83 0.04 -13.49 13.04
CA GLU A 83 -0.89 -14.49 13.53
C GLU A 83 -0.25 -15.86 13.70
N SER A 84 0.64 -16.24 12.79
CA SER A 84 1.29 -17.57 12.83
C SER A 84 2.42 -17.64 13.85
N GLY A 85 3.00 -16.51 14.23
CA GLY A 85 4.10 -16.46 15.19
C GLY A 85 5.41 -17.02 14.68
N VAL A 86 5.57 -17.17 13.36
CA VAL A 86 6.83 -17.69 12.80
C VAL A 86 7.99 -16.72 13.06
N PRO A 87 9.23 -17.22 13.12
CA PRO A 87 10.40 -16.33 13.24
C PRO A 87 10.47 -15.37 12.04
N HIS A 88 10.68 -14.10 12.33
CA HIS A 88 10.78 -13.08 11.30
C HIS A 88 11.68 -11.94 11.77
N ARG A 89 12.28 -11.25 10.82
CA ARG A 89 13.13 -10.09 11.08
C ARG A 89 12.27 -8.82 11.15
N ASP A 90 12.86 -7.76 11.70
CA ASP A 90 12.19 -6.46 11.69
C ASP A 90 11.87 -6.05 10.26
N SER A 91 10.72 -5.45 10.06
CA SER A 91 10.28 -5.00 8.74
C SER A 91 9.88 -3.54 8.76
N ARG A 92 10.28 -2.81 7.74
CA ARG A 92 9.86 -1.44 7.50
C ARG A 92 9.02 -1.41 6.23
N ILE A 93 7.81 -0.89 6.35
CA ILE A 93 6.87 -0.80 5.24
C ILE A 93 6.65 0.67 4.94
N GLN A 94 6.87 1.05 3.70
CA GLN A 94 6.70 2.42 3.26
C GLN A 94 5.65 2.47 2.16
N SER A 95 4.66 3.31 2.35
CA SER A 95 3.62 3.56 1.36
C SER A 95 3.61 5.04 1.03
N THR A 96 3.78 5.35 -0.25
CA THR A 96 3.90 6.72 -0.70
C THR A 96 2.66 7.17 -1.44
N GLY A 97 2.24 8.40 -1.17
CA GLY A 97 1.10 9.01 -1.83
C GLY A 97 1.20 10.50 -1.57
N ASN A 98 1.84 11.22 -2.47
CA ASN A 98 2.15 12.63 -2.24
C ASN A 98 1.03 13.57 -2.66
N GLY A 99 -0.03 13.06 -3.28
CA GLY A 99 -1.15 13.88 -3.73
C GLY A 99 -0.88 14.68 -4.99
N SER A 100 0.22 14.42 -5.66
CA SER A 100 0.56 15.09 -6.91
C SER A 100 0.06 14.34 -8.14
N ASP A 101 -0.40 13.13 -7.98
CA ASP A 101 -0.83 12.26 -9.07
C ASP A 101 -2.34 12.17 -9.20
#